data_59bedeba3fb4f40f21117ae7c739ccbf
#
_entry.id   59bedeba3fb4f40f21117ae7c739ccbf
#
_cell.length_a   1.000
_cell.length_b   1.000
_cell.length_c   1.000
_cell.angle_alpha   90.00
_cell.angle_beta   90.00
_cell.angle_gamma   90.00
#
_symmetry.space_group_name_H-M   'P 1'
#
loop_
_entity.id
_entity.type
_entity.pdbx_description
1 polymer ?
#
loop_
_entity_poly.entity_id
_entity_poly.type
_entity_poly.pdbx_seq_one_letter_code
_entity_poly.pdbx_strand_id
1 'polypeptide(L)'
;MEHLITPAGYKPVLDLRETQVAIKEIKDFFQRELAKQLNLTRVSAPLFVLPESGLNDNLNGVERPVSFGILEQKDRKAEIVHSLAKWKRQASKEYGFQEGEGLYTDMSAIRRDEDTDNIHSIYVDQWDWEK
;
A
#
# COMPACT_ATOMS: atom_id res chain seq x y z
N MET A 1 23.36 1.91 -6.60
CA MET A 1 22.64 2.85 -5.70
C MET A 1 23.13 4.29 -5.96
N GLU A 2 22.99 4.72 -7.21
CA GLU A 2 23.47 6.06 -7.63
C GLU A 2 22.60 7.22 -7.14
N HIS A 3 21.39 6.94 -6.64
CA HIS A 3 20.41 7.97 -6.27
C HIS A 3 20.25 8.17 -4.75
N LEU A 4 21.07 7.49 -3.93
CA LEU A 4 21.06 7.64 -2.48
C LEU A 4 21.98 8.78 -2.06
N ILE A 5 21.41 9.84 -1.51
CA ILE A 5 22.14 11.01 -1.02
C ILE A 5 22.16 10.99 0.50
N THR A 6 23.33 10.84 1.08
CA THR A 6 23.53 10.99 2.53
C THR A 6 24.35 12.24 2.79
N PRO A 7 23.77 13.29 3.42
CA PRO A 7 24.52 14.50 3.73
C PRO A 7 25.73 14.21 4.63
N ALA A 8 26.83 14.91 4.40
CA ALA A 8 28.01 14.80 5.24
C ALA A 8 27.65 15.10 6.71
N GLY A 9 28.05 14.23 7.62
CA GLY A 9 27.78 14.38 9.04
C GLY A 9 26.35 14.01 9.48
N TYR A 10 25.50 13.49 8.57
CA TYR A 10 24.17 12.99 8.94
C TYR A 10 24.27 11.91 10.02
N LYS A 11 23.48 12.09 11.07
CA LYS A 11 23.25 11.08 12.11
C LYS A 11 21.75 10.91 12.32
N PRO A 12 21.24 9.66 12.37
CA PRO A 12 19.85 9.44 12.72
C PRO A 12 19.55 9.97 14.12
N VAL A 13 18.36 10.55 14.29
CA VAL A 13 17.88 11.07 15.59
C VAL A 13 17.48 9.91 16.51
N LEU A 14 16.96 8.83 15.94
CA LEU A 14 16.52 7.63 16.65
C LEU A 14 17.41 6.44 16.28
N ASP A 15 17.64 5.55 17.22
CA ASP A 15 18.23 4.25 16.92
C ASP A 15 17.22 3.32 16.21
N LEU A 16 17.64 2.10 15.84
CA LEU A 16 16.79 1.14 15.12
C LEU A 16 15.55 0.73 15.93
N ARG A 17 15.70 0.54 17.24
CA ARG A 17 14.60 0.14 18.12
C ARG A 17 13.64 1.31 18.35
N GLU A 18 14.16 2.46 18.67
CA GLU A 18 13.38 3.70 18.84
C GLU A 18 12.59 4.02 17.58
N THR A 19 13.18 3.82 16.41
CA THR A 19 12.50 3.97 15.12
C THR A 19 11.29 3.06 15.00
N GLN A 20 11.39 1.77 15.39
CA GLN A 20 10.27 0.83 15.34
C GLN A 20 9.14 1.23 16.31
N VAL A 21 9.49 1.69 17.51
CA VAL A 21 8.51 2.20 18.47
C VAL A 21 7.79 3.44 17.91
N ALA A 22 8.56 4.39 17.38
CA ALA A 22 8.00 5.61 16.80
C ALA A 22 7.07 5.32 15.60
N ILE A 23 7.44 4.39 14.71
CA ILE A 23 6.60 3.95 13.60
C ILE A 23 5.25 3.43 14.13
N LYS A 24 5.27 2.55 15.15
CA LYS A 24 4.05 1.99 15.73
C LYS A 24 3.15 3.07 16.34
N GLU A 25 3.73 3.97 17.13
CA GLU A 25 2.98 5.08 17.76
C GLU A 25 2.36 6.01 16.73
N ILE A 26 3.11 6.39 15.70
CA ILE A 26 2.60 7.24 14.60
C ILE A 26 1.48 6.53 13.85
N LYS A 27 1.67 5.26 13.53
CA LYS A 27 0.64 4.47 12.82
C LYS A 27 -0.65 4.38 13.65
N ASP A 28 -0.57 4.05 14.92
CA ASP A 28 -1.75 3.92 15.79
C ASP A 28 -2.48 5.25 15.97
N PHE A 29 -1.73 6.33 16.17
CA PHE A 29 -2.31 7.66 16.31
C PHE A 29 -3.01 8.10 15.03
N PHE A 30 -2.29 8.06 13.90
CA PHE A 30 -2.80 8.59 12.64
C PHE A 30 -4.03 7.82 12.14
N GLN A 31 -4.00 6.49 12.16
CA GLN A 31 -5.13 5.68 11.71
C GLN A 31 -6.39 5.94 12.53
N ARG A 32 -6.25 6.07 13.86
CA ARG A 32 -7.39 6.36 14.75
C ARG A 32 -7.99 7.72 14.45
N GLU A 33 -7.14 8.75 14.36
CA GLU A 33 -7.60 10.11 14.12
C GLU A 33 -8.17 10.27 12.70
N LEU A 34 -7.53 9.69 11.67
CA LEU A 34 -8.03 9.72 10.31
C LEU A 34 -9.41 9.04 10.21
N ALA A 35 -9.55 7.84 10.77
CA ALA A 35 -10.81 7.11 10.77
C ALA A 35 -11.94 7.90 11.46
N LYS A 36 -11.64 8.55 12.59
CA LYS A 36 -12.58 9.39 13.31
C LYS A 36 -12.99 10.64 12.50
N GLN A 37 -12.03 11.35 11.91
CA GLN A 37 -12.30 12.60 11.19
C GLN A 37 -13.05 12.37 9.88
N LEU A 38 -12.79 11.27 9.21
CA LEU A 38 -13.36 10.97 7.90
C LEU A 38 -14.49 9.92 7.95
N ASN A 39 -14.86 9.43 9.14
CA ASN A 39 -15.86 8.38 9.29
C ASN A 39 -15.52 7.11 8.48
N LEU A 40 -14.32 6.58 8.71
CA LEU A 40 -13.81 5.42 7.99
C LEU A 40 -13.90 4.15 8.82
N THR A 41 -14.22 3.06 8.15
CA THR A 41 -14.15 1.70 8.71
C THR A 41 -12.90 1.00 8.19
N ARG A 42 -12.13 0.35 9.08
CA ARG A 42 -11.01 -0.47 8.64
C ARG A 42 -11.50 -1.73 7.94
N VAL A 43 -10.95 -2.01 6.77
CA VAL A 43 -11.18 -3.27 6.04
C VAL A 43 -9.84 -3.90 5.68
N SER A 44 -9.84 -5.22 5.47
CA SER A 44 -8.65 -5.92 4.97
C SER A 44 -8.60 -5.82 3.45
N ALA A 45 -7.43 -5.48 2.94
CA ALA A 45 -7.20 -5.39 1.50
C ALA A 45 -6.43 -6.59 0.96
N PRO A 46 -6.56 -6.92 -0.32
CA PRO A 46 -5.77 -7.96 -0.95
C PRO A 46 -4.32 -7.51 -1.12
N LEU A 47 -3.36 -8.44 -0.96
CA LEU A 47 -1.98 -8.26 -1.36
C LEU A 47 -1.80 -8.51 -2.88
N PHE A 48 -2.61 -9.38 -3.44
CA PHE A 48 -2.57 -9.75 -4.85
C PHE A 48 -3.98 -9.87 -5.43
N VAL A 49 -4.08 -9.69 -6.72
CA VAL A 49 -5.32 -9.78 -7.49
C VAL A 49 -5.09 -10.57 -8.77
N LEU A 50 -6.16 -11.04 -9.39
CA LEU A 50 -6.09 -11.66 -10.71
C LEU A 50 -5.94 -10.57 -11.79
N PRO A 51 -5.07 -10.73 -12.78
CA PRO A 51 -4.90 -9.74 -13.86
C PRO A 51 -6.21 -9.39 -14.56
N GLU A 52 -7.03 -10.40 -14.84
CA GLU A 52 -8.32 -10.25 -15.52
C GLU A 52 -9.38 -9.51 -14.70
N SER A 53 -9.17 -9.34 -13.39
CA SER A 53 -10.06 -8.50 -12.57
C SER A 53 -9.99 -7.02 -12.93
N GLY A 54 -8.86 -6.59 -13.52
CA GLY A 54 -8.59 -5.19 -13.82
C GLY A 54 -8.38 -4.30 -12.58
N LEU A 55 -8.27 -4.91 -11.39
CA LEU A 55 -8.18 -4.18 -10.12
C LEU A 55 -6.77 -3.67 -9.80
N ASN A 56 -5.74 -4.24 -10.43
CA ASN A 56 -4.38 -3.72 -10.24
C ASN A 56 -4.21 -2.36 -10.93
N ASP A 57 -3.45 -1.48 -10.31
CA ASP A 57 -3.13 -0.19 -10.89
C ASP A 57 -1.97 -0.33 -11.87
N ASN A 58 -2.11 0.25 -13.05
CA ASN A 58 -1.04 0.24 -14.04
C ASN A 58 0.00 1.35 -13.84
N LEU A 59 -0.11 2.15 -12.78
CA LEU A 59 0.76 3.30 -12.52
C LEU A 59 0.89 4.19 -13.76
N ASN A 60 2.09 4.30 -14.33
CA ASN A 60 2.33 5.04 -15.58
C ASN A 60 2.10 4.19 -16.85
N GLY A 61 1.77 2.91 -16.70
CA GLY A 61 1.48 1.99 -17.79
C GLY A 61 2.69 1.25 -18.36
N VAL A 62 3.86 1.45 -17.79
CA VAL A 62 5.13 0.81 -18.20
C VAL A 62 5.67 -0.15 -17.13
N GLU A 63 5.28 0.04 -15.88
CA GLU A 63 5.71 -0.78 -14.76
C GLU A 63 5.07 -2.17 -14.82
N ARG A 64 5.88 -3.18 -14.62
CA ARG A 64 5.47 -4.58 -14.64
C ARG A 64 5.11 -5.03 -13.22
N PRO A 65 3.94 -5.66 -13.00
CA PRO A 65 3.63 -6.24 -11.70
C PRO A 65 4.53 -7.46 -11.40
N VAL A 66 4.73 -7.74 -10.13
CA VAL A 66 5.26 -9.04 -9.69
C VAL A 66 4.12 -10.05 -9.81
N SER A 67 4.32 -11.11 -10.59
CA SER A 67 3.32 -12.14 -10.82
C SER A 67 3.81 -13.51 -10.38
N PHE A 68 2.88 -14.37 -9.99
CA PHE A 68 3.13 -15.76 -9.62
C PHE A 68 1.97 -16.65 -10.04
N GLY A 69 2.20 -17.96 -10.11
CA GLY A 69 1.17 -18.96 -10.39
C GLY A 69 0.53 -19.48 -9.10
N ILE A 70 -0.78 -19.70 -9.12
CA ILE A 70 -1.52 -20.34 -8.02
C ILE A 70 -1.63 -21.82 -8.34
N LEU A 71 -0.87 -22.66 -7.60
CA LEU A 71 -0.76 -24.09 -7.85
C LEU A 71 -2.12 -24.81 -7.91
N GLU A 72 -3.00 -24.56 -6.96
CA GLU A 72 -4.33 -25.17 -6.88
C GLU A 72 -5.26 -24.74 -8.03
N GLN A 73 -4.92 -23.67 -8.74
CA GLN A 73 -5.66 -23.15 -9.89
C GLN A 73 -4.93 -23.41 -11.23
N LYS A 74 -4.15 -24.48 -11.31
CA LYS A 74 -3.39 -24.86 -12.51
C LYS A 74 -2.47 -23.75 -12.99
N ASP A 75 -1.74 -23.15 -12.06
CA ASP A 75 -0.80 -22.04 -12.29
C ASP A 75 -1.45 -20.78 -12.89
N ARG A 76 -2.75 -20.57 -12.64
CA ARG A 76 -3.41 -19.30 -12.96
C ARG A 76 -2.62 -18.15 -12.34
N LYS A 77 -2.35 -17.14 -13.16
CA LYS A 77 -1.54 -15.99 -12.70
C LYS A 77 -2.29 -15.12 -11.71
N ALA A 78 -1.57 -14.68 -10.70
CA ALA A 78 -1.96 -13.60 -9.81
C ALA A 78 -0.85 -12.52 -9.83
N GLU A 79 -1.19 -11.29 -9.52
CA GLU A 79 -0.29 -10.15 -9.49
C GLU A 79 -0.32 -9.47 -8.13
N ILE A 80 0.85 -9.17 -7.56
CA ILE A 80 0.95 -8.33 -6.37
C ILE A 80 0.54 -6.91 -6.75
N VAL A 81 -0.29 -6.29 -5.92
CA VAL A 81 -0.82 -4.96 -6.22
C VAL A 81 0.26 -3.89 -6.26
N HIS A 82 0.11 -2.94 -7.18
CA HIS A 82 0.88 -1.70 -7.21
C HIS A 82 0.23 -0.61 -6.36
N SER A 83 -1.10 -0.57 -6.36
CA SER A 83 -1.94 0.28 -5.52
C SER A 83 -3.34 -0.32 -5.40
N LEU A 84 -4.13 0.19 -4.47
CA LEU A 84 -5.50 -0.24 -4.23
C LEU A 84 -6.56 0.75 -4.74
N ALA A 85 -6.19 1.71 -5.58
CA ALA A 85 -7.09 2.78 -6.02
C ALA A 85 -8.39 2.24 -6.64
N LYS A 86 -8.28 1.27 -7.54
CA LYS A 86 -9.44 0.63 -8.18
C LYS A 86 -10.19 -0.29 -7.23
N TRP A 87 -9.45 -1.09 -6.45
CA TRP A 87 -10.04 -2.03 -5.51
C TRP A 87 -10.88 -1.32 -4.45
N LYS A 88 -10.43 -0.20 -3.89
CA LYS A 88 -11.16 0.55 -2.87
C LYS A 88 -12.55 0.99 -3.34
N ARG A 89 -12.66 1.44 -4.58
CA ARG A 89 -13.95 1.84 -5.18
C ARG A 89 -14.91 0.66 -5.29
N GLN A 90 -14.41 -0.50 -5.73
CA GLN A 90 -15.20 -1.72 -5.76
C GLN A 90 -15.59 -2.14 -4.34
N ALA A 91 -14.64 -2.17 -3.42
CA ALA A 91 -14.87 -2.55 -2.02
C ALA A 91 -15.90 -1.63 -1.34
N SER A 92 -15.86 -0.33 -1.58
CA SER A 92 -16.85 0.61 -1.06
C SER A 92 -18.28 0.20 -1.43
N LYS A 93 -18.50 -0.25 -2.65
CA LYS A 93 -19.80 -0.78 -3.09
C LYS A 93 -20.12 -2.12 -2.42
N GLU A 94 -19.17 -3.04 -2.39
CA GLU A 94 -19.37 -4.40 -1.85
C GLU A 94 -19.66 -4.38 -0.34
N TYR A 95 -18.99 -3.50 0.41
CA TYR A 95 -19.25 -3.30 1.85
C TYR A 95 -20.47 -2.43 2.14
N GLY A 96 -21.10 -1.83 1.12
CA GLY A 96 -22.32 -1.05 1.27
C GLY A 96 -22.12 0.30 1.93
N PHE A 97 -20.95 0.92 1.81
CA PHE A 97 -20.71 2.27 2.33
C PHE A 97 -21.62 3.29 1.66
N GLN A 98 -22.18 4.18 2.48
CA GLN A 98 -23.07 5.24 2.05
C GLN A 98 -22.31 6.56 1.91
N GLU A 99 -22.96 7.58 1.36
CA GLU A 99 -22.42 8.93 1.33
C GLU A 99 -22.04 9.41 2.74
N GLY A 100 -20.84 9.94 2.89
CA GLY A 100 -20.29 10.37 4.18
C GLY A 100 -19.57 9.27 4.97
N GLU A 101 -19.58 8.03 4.49
CA GLU A 101 -18.82 6.90 5.03
C GLU A 101 -17.68 6.52 4.09
N GLY A 102 -16.72 5.76 4.61
CA GLY A 102 -15.63 5.25 3.78
C GLY A 102 -14.85 4.13 4.45
N LEU A 103 -13.83 3.69 3.76
CA LEU A 103 -12.93 2.64 4.24
C LEU A 103 -11.49 3.15 4.35
N TYR A 104 -10.72 2.51 5.22
CA TYR A 104 -9.27 2.55 5.16
C TYR A 104 -8.69 1.15 5.34
N THR A 105 -7.48 0.97 4.90
CA THR A 105 -6.78 -0.30 4.99
C THR A 105 -5.28 -0.09 5.17
N ASP A 106 -4.63 -1.04 5.81
CA ASP A 106 -3.19 -1.20 5.75
C ASP A 106 -2.87 -1.89 4.43
N MET A 107 -2.06 -1.26 3.61
CA MET A 107 -1.70 -1.75 2.30
C MET A 107 -0.23 -2.10 2.26
N SER A 108 0.07 -3.25 1.66
CA SER A 108 1.41 -3.60 1.20
C SER A 108 1.41 -3.77 -0.31
N ALA A 109 2.43 -3.27 -0.97
CA ALA A 109 2.61 -3.39 -2.41
C ALA A 109 4.07 -3.62 -2.77
N ILE A 110 4.31 -4.14 -3.97
CA ILE A 110 5.65 -4.26 -4.55
C ILE A 110 5.64 -3.59 -5.91
N ARG A 111 6.51 -2.60 -6.07
CA ARG A 111 6.75 -1.87 -7.31
C ARG A 111 8.12 -2.25 -7.84
N ARG A 112 8.21 -3.38 -8.54
CA ARG A 112 9.47 -3.99 -8.96
C ARG A 112 10.32 -3.12 -9.89
N ASP A 113 9.70 -2.23 -10.64
CA ASP A 113 10.36 -1.35 -11.60
C ASP A 113 10.52 0.09 -11.04
N GLU A 114 10.44 0.26 -9.71
CA GLU A 114 10.65 1.55 -9.05
C GLU A 114 12.11 2.02 -9.19
N ASP A 115 12.29 3.27 -9.55
CA ASP A 115 13.61 3.93 -9.49
C ASP A 115 13.84 4.38 -8.04
N THR A 116 14.67 3.62 -7.33
CA THR A 116 14.84 3.78 -5.88
C THR A 116 15.78 4.93 -5.53
N ASP A 117 15.36 5.74 -4.56
CA ASP A 117 16.14 6.85 -4.01
C ASP A 117 15.92 6.98 -2.49
N ASN A 118 16.16 8.16 -1.92
CA ASN A 118 15.96 8.40 -0.48
C ASN A 118 14.50 8.27 -0.01
N ILE A 119 13.54 8.41 -0.90
CA ILE A 119 12.10 8.43 -0.57
C ILE A 119 11.27 7.43 -1.39
N HIS A 120 11.89 6.72 -2.34
CA HIS A 120 11.23 5.71 -3.15
C HIS A 120 11.81 4.32 -2.87
N SER A 121 10.95 3.36 -2.65
CA SER A 121 11.30 1.96 -2.36
C SER A 121 10.50 1.00 -3.21
N ILE A 122 11.06 -0.17 -3.49
CA ILE A 122 10.36 -1.29 -4.15
C ILE A 122 9.19 -1.77 -3.30
N TYR A 123 9.37 -1.85 -1.99
CA TYR A 123 8.31 -2.21 -1.04
C TYR A 123 7.57 -0.97 -0.57
N VAL A 124 6.24 -1.03 -0.63
CA VAL A 124 5.35 0.03 -0.18
C VAL A 124 4.51 -0.49 0.98
N ASP A 125 4.56 0.21 2.10
CA ASP A 125 3.72 0.01 3.28
C ASP A 125 3.03 1.35 3.58
N GLN A 126 1.71 1.42 3.39
CA GLN A 126 0.96 2.66 3.55
C GLN A 126 -0.44 2.40 4.06
N TRP A 127 -1.06 3.44 4.65
CA TRP A 127 -2.51 3.48 4.75
C TRP A 127 -3.10 4.00 3.44
N ASP A 128 -4.14 3.34 3.03
CA ASP A 128 -4.91 3.73 1.86
C ASP A 128 -6.38 3.88 2.24
N TRP A 129 -7.05 4.89 1.76
CA TRP A 129 -8.42 5.18 2.13
C TRP A 129 -9.23 5.71 0.96
N GLU A 130 -10.56 5.57 1.06
CA GLU A 130 -11.54 6.03 0.09
C GLU A 130 -12.81 6.46 0.84
N LYS A 131 -13.40 7.57 0.43
CA LYS A 131 -14.62 8.12 0.99
C LYS A 131 -15.53 8.67 -0.08
#